data_35e4345dd5f92f828c5b29e488bcfd38
#
_entry.id   35e4345dd5f92f828c5b29e488bcfd38
#
_cell.length_a   1.000
_cell.length_b   1.000
_cell.length_c   1.000
_cell.angle_alpha   90.00
_cell.angle_beta   90.00
_cell.angle_gamma   90.00
#
_symmetry.space_group_name_H-M   'P 1'
#
loop_
_entity.id
_entity.type
_entity.pdbx_description
1 polymer ?
#
loop_
_entity_poly.entity_id
_entity_poly.type
_entity_poly.pdbx_seq_one_letter_code
_entity_poly.pdbx_strand_id
1 'polypeptide(L)'
;MSDVKDILIEHPIDIPEMNVKGFIDVVAIMESGEIFIYDIKTMGSWSWRFKFGRGKGNPSIHQELQLGTYGYAIREEFGRCDGLSLICYNKDTSDMHEVGVDLDFIDQSYNFWTRVQDLQKNGMPMLQDGECPVMDWECKYCNYKELCDARG
;
A
#
# COMPACT_ATOMS: atom_id res chain seq x y z
N MET A 1 12.88 -18.06 18.25
CA MET A 1 12.00 -16.85 18.21
C MET A 1 12.96 -15.68 18.04
N SER A 2 12.94 -15.01 16.92
CA SER A 2 13.77 -13.82 16.72
C SER A 2 13.18 -12.69 17.57
N ASP A 3 13.97 -12.14 18.48
CA ASP A 3 13.52 -11.10 19.37
C ASP A 3 13.44 -9.77 18.62
N VAL A 4 12.43 -8.96 18.95
CA VAL A 4 12.27 -7.60 18.40
C VAL A 4 13.25 -6.68 19.13
N LYS A 5 14.07 -5.98 18.36
CA LYS A 5 15.05 -5.02 18.87
C LYS A 5 14.41 -3.64 19.07
N ASP A 6 13.60 -3.21 18.11
CA ASP A 6 12.98 -1.89 18.14
C ASP A 6 11.64 -1.89 17.37
N ILE A 7 10.73 -1.01 17.76
CA ILE A 7 9.44 -0.80 17.09
C ILE A 7 9.24 0.69 16.90
N LEU A 8 9.13 1.12 15.63
CA LEU A 8 8.79 2.48 15.27
C LEU A 8 7.29 2.56 14.97
N ILE A 9 6.60 3.47 15.60
CA ILE A 9 5.16 3.71 15.43
C ILE A 9 4.94 5.02 14.69
N GLU A 10 4.02 5.04 13.73
CA GLU A 10 3.74 6.21 12.89
C GLU A 10 5.03 6.80 12.31
N HIS A 11 5.87 5.92 11.76
CA HIS A 11 7.17 6.32 11.22
C HIS A 11 6.98 7.18 9.96
N PRO A 12 7.46 8.45 9.97
CA PRO A 12 7.27 9.34 8.83
C PRO A 12 8.12 8.91 7.65
N ILE A 13 7.56 9.01 6.45
CA ILE A 13 8.30 8.84 5.19
C ILE A 13 8.19 10.09 4.32
N ASP A 14 9.26 10.39 3.61
CA ASP A 14 9.32 11.42 2.58
C ASP A 14 10.13 10.87 1.39
N ILE A 15 9.47 10.74 0.24
CA ILE A 15 10.08 10.23 -1.00
C ILE A 15 9.99 11.35 -2.04
N PRO A 16 10.97 12.29 -2.06
CA PRO A 16 10.89 13.51 -2.87
C PRO A 16 10.77 13.22 -4.37
N GLU A 17 11.46 12.19 -4.87
CA GLU A 17 11.44 11.80 -6.27
C GLU A 17 10.08 11.30 -6.75
N MET A 18 9.26 10.82 -5.83
CA MET A 18 7.88 10.38 -6.09
C MET A 18 6.84 11.43 -5.71
N ASN A 19 7.25 12.51 -5.03
CA ASN A 19 6.37 13.49 -4.40
C ASN A 19 5.36 12.83 -3.45
N VAL A 20 5.83 11.85 -2.67
CA VAL A 20 5.04 11.07 -1.71
C VAL A 20 5.51 11.33 -0.30
N LYS A 21 4.57 11.61 0.59
CA LYS A 21 4.77 11.70 2.04
C LYS A 21 3.71 10.88 2.76
N GLY A 22 4.05 10.34 3.91
CA GLY A 22 3.11 9.56 4.69
C GLY A 22 3.70 9.09 6.01
N PHE A 23 2.98 8.17 6.63
CA PHE A 23 3.39 7.52 7.87
C PHE A 23 3.16 6.02 7.73
N ILE A 24 4.12 5.23 8.20
CA ILE A 24 3.99 3.78 8.32
C ILE A 24 3.49 3.47 9.73
N ASP A 25 2.39 2.73 9.85
CA ASP A 25 1.79 2.46 11.16
C ASP A 25 2.78 1.78 12.10
N VAL A 26 3.47 0.72 11.64
CA VAL A 26 4.44 -0.01 12.45
C VAL A 26 5.62 -0.47 11.60
N VAL A 27 6.84 -0.21 12.07
CA VAL A 27 8.08 -0.80 11.56
C VAL A 27 8.73 -1.61 12.69
N ALA A 28 8.88 -2.91 12.51
CA ALA A 28 9.54 -3.80 13.46
C ALA A 28 10.96 -4.10 12.99
N ILE A 29 11.94 -3.79 13.82
CA ILE A 29 13.36 -4.08 13.59
C ILE A 29 13.74 -5.25 14.51
N MET A 30 14.22 -6.34 13.93
CA MET A 30 14.57 -7.54 14.67
C MET A 30 16.04 -7.51 15.14
N GLU A 31 16.37 -8.26 16.18
CA GLU A 31 17.77 -8.41 16.61
C GLU A 31 18.67 -9.00 15.51
N SER A 32 18.11 -9.80 14.60
CA SER A 32 18.77 -10.32 13.40
C SER A 32 19.09 -9.23 12.35
N GLY A 33 18.52 -8.03 12.52
CA GLY A 33 18.61 -6.92 11.56
C GLY A 33 17.54 -6.95 10.47
N GLU A 34 16.65 -7.93 10.45
CA GLU A 34 15.49 -7.94 9.54
C GLU A 34 14.51 -6.82 9.89
N ILE A 35 13.85 -6.27 8.87
CA ILE A 35 12.89 -5.17 9.02
C ILE A 35 11.56 -5.56 8.38
N PHE A 36 10.49 -5.49 9.16
CA PHE A 36 9.14 -5.79 8.75
C PHE A 36 8.25 -4.57 8.89
N ILE A 37 7.37 -4.37 7.91
CA ILE A 37 6.41 -3.27 7.88
C ILE A 37 5.01 -3.83 8.06
N TYR A 38 4.23 -3.18 8.91
CA TYR A 38 2.83 -3.49 9.13
C TYR A 38 1.97 -2.24 8.93
N ASP A 39 0.88 -2.40 8.18
CA ASP A 39 -0.16 -1.39 8.00
C ASP A 39 -1.47 -1.93 8.59
N ILE A 40 -2.12 -1.13 9.44
CA ILE A 40 -3.30 -1.55 10.21
C ILE A 40 -4.57 -1.15 9.47
N LYS A 41 -5.40 -2.12 9.12
CA LYS A 41 -6.68 -1.90 8.45
C LYS A 41 -7.84 -2.34 9.33
N THR A 42 -8.62 -1.39 9.82
CA THR A 42 -9.84 -1.68 10.56
C THR A 42 -11.04 -1.85 9.64
N MET A 43 -11.91 -2.80 9.96
CA MET A 43 -13.12 -3.05 9.18
C MET A 43 -14.26 -3.56 10.06
N GLY A 44 -15.50 -3.34 9.64
CA GLY A 44 -16.67 -3.92 10.31
C GLY A 44 -16.93 -5.35 9.87
N SER A 45 -17.82 -6.05 10.60
CA SER A 45 -18.14 -7.46 10.39
C SER A 45 -18.64 -7.81 8.99
N TRP A 46 -19.30 -6.86 8.29
CA TRP A 46 -19.74 -7.10 6.91
C TRP A 46 -18.56 -7.21 5.95
N SER A 47 -17.65 -6.24 5.98
CA SER A 47 -16.43 -6.23 5.15
C SER A 47 -15.51 -7.39 5.52
N TRP A 48 -15.44 -7.73 6.81
CA TRP A 48 -14.69 -8.88 7.31
C TRP A 48 -15.16 -10.20 6.71
N ARG A 49 -16.50 -10.43 6.76
CA ARG A 49 -17.10 -11.63 6.15
C ARG A 49 -16.91 -11.70 4.64
N PHE A 50 -16.96 -10.56 3.97
CA PHE A 50 -16.68 -10.50 2.53
C PHE A 50 -15.23 -10.86 2.25
N LYS A 51 -14.28 -10.30 2.99
CA LYS A 51 -12.84 -10.53 2.80
C LYS A 51 -12.41 -11.94 3.21
N PHE A 52 -12.73 -12.36 4.43
CA PHE A 52 -12.22 -13.60 5.02
C PHE A 52 -13.21 -14.77 5.00
N GLY A 53 -14.51 -14.52 4.91
CA GLY A 53 -15.55 -15.57 4.90
C GLY A 53 -15.84 -16.12 3.51
N ARG A 54 -15.82 -15.27 2.48
CA ARG A 54 -16.10 -15.66 1.09
C ARG A 54 -14.91 -15.43 0.18
N GLY A 55 -14.04 -14.51 0.53
CA GLY A 55 -12.79 -14.23 -0.17
C GLY A 55 -11.63 -15.05 0.36
N LYS A 56 -10.47 -14.92 -0.29
CA LYS A 56 -9.21 -15.56 0.13
C LYS A 56 -8.42 -14.73 1.14
N GLY A 57 -8.99 -13.62 1.65
CA GLY A 57 -8.30 -12.69 2.52
C GLY A 57 -7.20 -11.86 1.85
N ASN A 58 -7.06 -11.95 0.54
CA ASN A 58 -6.01 -11.26 -0.20
C ASN A 58 -6.11 -9.74 -0.03
N PRO A 59 -4.98 -9.02 -0.01
CA PRO A 59 -4.96 -7.57 -0.07
C PRO A 59 -5.62 -7.06 -1.37
N SER A 60 -6.10 -5.82 -1.36
CA SER A 60 -6.43 -5.14 -2.61
C SER A 60 -5.17 -4.56 -3.22
N ILE A 61 -5.16 -4.34 -4.53
CA ILE A 61 -4.02 -3.73 -5.23
C ILE A 61 -3.59 -2.38 -4.61
N HIS A 62 -4.53 -1.57 -4.10
CA HIS A 62 -4.21 -0.33 -3.40
C HIS A 62 -3.41 -0.57 -2.12
N GLN A 63 -3.78 -1.60 -1.36
CA GLN A 63 -3.07 -1.97 -0.14
C GLN A 63 -1.68 -2.50 -0.45
N GLU A 64 -1.56 -3.29 -1.51
CA GLU A 64 -0.28 -3.82 -1.99
C GLU A 64 0.65 -2.70 -2.46
N LEU A 65 0.16 -1.76 -3.27
CA LEU A 65 0.93 -0.59 -3.73
C LEU A 65 1.29 0.35 -2.57
N GLN A 66 0.40 0.53 -1.59
CA GLN A 66 0.70 1.33 -0.39
C GLN A 66 1.86 0.72 0.39
N LEU A 67 1.77 -0.58 0.71
CA LEU A 67 2.85 -1.28 1.43
C LEU A 67 4.14 -1.33 0.62
N GLY A 68 4.07 -1.55 -0.70
CA GLY A 68 5.23 -1.48 -1.57
C GLY A 68 5.91 -0.11 -1.54
N THR A 69 5.12 0.98 -1.52
CA THR A 69 5.65 2.34 -1.37
C THR A 69 6.37 2.54 -0.04
N TYR A 70 5.79 2.02 1.04
CA TYR A 70 6.42 2.03 2.36
C TYR A 70 7.72 1.20 2.39
N GLY A 71 7.68 0.02 1.76
CA GLY A 71 8.86 -0.84 1.62
C GLY A 71 10.00 -0.17 0.86
N TYR A 72 9.68 0.60 -0.18
CA TYR A 72 10.67 1.40 -0.90
C TYR A 72 11.32 2.44 0.03
N ALA A 73 10.52 3.22 0.76
CA ALA A 73 11.04 4.22 1.69
C ALA A 73 11.96 3.60 2.76
N ILE A 74 11.58 2.46 3.32
CA ILE A 74 12.39 1.75 4.32
C ILE A 74 13.68 1.17 3.72
N ARG A 75 13.66 0.67 2.48
CA ARG A 75 14.89 0.26 1.77
C ARG A 75 15.86 1.42 1.58
N GLU A 76 15.34 2.60 1.23
CA GLU A 76 16.19 3.79 1.06
C GLU A 76 16.79 4.26 2.41
N GLU A 77 16.00 4.22 3.49
CA GLU A 77 16.43 4.70 4.80
C GLU A 77 17.35 3.72 5.55
N PHE A 78 16.99 2.43 5.57
CA PHE A 78 17.64 1.39 6.37
C PHE A 78 18.46 0.38 5.54
N GLY A 79 18.40 0.45 4.22
CA GLY A 79 19.12 -0.45 3.32
C GLY A 79 18.42 -1.80 3.07
N ARG A 80 17.29 -2.10 3.75
CA ARG A 80 16.56 -3.36 3.58
C ARG A 80 15.10 -3.25 4.02
N CYS A 81 14.26 -4.12 3.47
CA CYS A 81 12.91 -4.41 3.92
C CYS A 81 12.64 -5.89 3.65
N ASP A 82 12.31 -6.67 4.68
CA ASP A 82 12.27 -8.13 4.62
C ASP A 82 10.84 -8.69 4.65
N GLY A 83 9.85 -7.86 4.97
CA GLY A 83 8.46 -8.26 4.93
C GLY A 83 7.49 -7.10 4.96
N LEU A 84 6.36 -7.31 4.27
CA LEU A 84 5.23 -6.38 4.18
C LEU A 84 3.97 -7.12 4.61
N SER A 85 3.23 -6.61 5.57
CA SER A 85 2.00 -7.22 6.06
C SER A 85 0.90 -6.22 6.36
N LEU A 86 -0.34 -6.62 6.15
CA LEU A 86 -1.53 -5.96 6.67
C LEU A 86 -1.95 -6.61 7.97
N ILE A 87 -2.21 -5.83 9.01
CA ILE A 87 -2.92 -6.28 10.21
C ILE A 87 -4.38 -5.86 10.06
N CYS A 88 -5.22 -6.80 9.67
CA CYS A 88 -6.65 -6.58 9.57
C CYS A 88 -7.32 -6.79 10.93
N TYR A 89 -8.08 -5.79 11.39
CA TYR A 89 -8.79 -5.82 12.68
C TYR A 89 -10.28 -5.64 12.46
N ASN A 90 -11.08 -6.60 12.94
CA ASN A 90 -12.53 -6.51 12.97
C ASN A 90 -12.96 -5.74 14.23
N LYS A 91 -13.42 -4.50 14.05
CA LYS A 91 -13.82 -3.63 15.16
C LYS A 91 -15.09 -4.06 15.89
N ASP A 92 -15.88 -4.97 15.33
CA ASP A 92 -17.12 -5.47 15.95
C ASP A 92 -16.88 -6.72 16.80
N THR A 93 -15.90 -7.58 16.41
CA THR A 93 -15.62 -8.86 17.08
C THR A 93 -14.25 -8.94 17.71
N SER A 94 -13.38 -7.96 17.43
CA SER A 94 -11.97 -7.94 17.85
C SER A 94 -11.10 -9.05 17.24
N ASP A 95 -11.58 -9.72 16.19
CA ASP A 95 -10.76 -10.67 15.44
C ASP A 95 -9.64 -9.94 14.70
N MET A 96 -8.47 -10.57 14.66
CA MET A 96 -7.30 -10.07 13.93
C MET A 96 -6.76 -11.11 12.97
N HIS A 97 -6.37 -10.66 11.78
CA HIS A 97 -5.66 -11.47 10.79
C HIS A 97 -4.48 -10.68 10.22
N GLU A 98 -3.33 -11.36 10.16
CA GLU A 98 -2.19 -10.87 9.38
C GLU A 98 -2.28 -11.41 7.96
N VAL A 99 -2.06 -10.53 6.99
CA VAL A 99 -2.06 -10.86 5.55
C VAL A 99 -0.76 -10.34 4.94
N GLY A 100 0.12 -11.26 4.52
CA GLY A 100 1.37 -10.92 3.87
C GLY A 100 1.15 -10.31 2.47
N VAL A 101 2.06 -9.41 2.10
CA VAL A 101 2.14 -8.79 0.76
C VAL A 101 3.50 -9.13 0.16
N ASP A 102 3.51 -9.47 -1.13
CA ASP A 102 4.73 -9.83 -1.84
C ASP A 102 5.71 -8.65 -1.90
N LEU A 103 6.99 -8.93 -1.66
CA LEU A 103 8.05 -7.92 -1.73
C LEU A 103 8.25 -7.33 -3.13
N ASP A 104 7.80 -8.02 -4.17
CA ASP A 104 7.82 -7.52 -5.55
C ASP A 104 6.99 -6.23 -5.70
N PHE A 105 6.03 -5.99 -4.82
CA PHE A 105 5.28 -4.73 -4.78
C PHE A 105 6.13 -3.51 -4.46
N ILE A 106 7.31 -3.66 -3.92
CA ILE A 106 8.25 -2.54 -3.73
C ILE A 106 8.67 -1.97 -5.09
N ASP A 107 9.07 -2.84 -6.02
CA ASP A 107 9.48 -2.43 -7.37
C ASP A 107 8.27 -2.02 -8.22
N GLN A 108 7.13 -2.71 -8.07
CA GLN A 108 5.88 -2.33 -8.74
C GLN A 108 5.40 -0.93 -8.31
N SER A 109 5.51 -0.60 -7.03
CA SER A 109 5.15 0.72 -6.51
C SER A 109 6.10 1.81 -7.01
N TYR A 110 7.40 1.53 -7.10
CA TYR A 110 8.36 2.44 -7.71
C TYR A 110 7.98 2.76 -9.16
N ASN A 111 7.70 1.75 -9.96
CA ASN A 111 7.30 1.90 -11.35
C ASN A 111 5.98 2.68 -11.49
N PHE A 112 5.00 2.39 -10.64
CA PHE A 112 3.73 3.12 -10.59
C PHE A 112 3.94 4.61 -10.34
N TRP A 113 4.69 4.97 -9.30
CA TRP A 113 4.93 6.37 -8.97
C TRP A 113 5.79 7.10 -10.02
N THR A 114 6.80 6.43 -10.58
CA THR A 114 7.60 6.98 -11.69
C THR A 114 6.70 7.34 -12.87
N ARG A 115 5.78 6.47 -13.24
CA ARG A 115 4.81 6.74 -14.29
C ARG A 115 3.87 7.89 -13.96
N VAL A 116 3.35 7.95 -12.72
CA VAL A 116 2.52 9.08 -12.26
C VAL A 116 3.28 10.40 -12.43
N GLN A 117 4.56 10.45 -12.02
CA GLN A 117 5.38 11.65 -12.15
C GLN A 117 5.64 12.05 -13.61
N ASP A 118 5.88 11.08 -14.48
CA ASP A 118 6.11 11.33 -15.90
C ASP A 118 4.85 11.89 -16.58
N LEU A 119 3.68 11.33 -16.30
CA LEU A 119 2.41 11.86 -16.78
C LEU A 119 2.15 13.28 -16.26
N GLN A 120 2.44 13.52 -15.00
CA GLN A 120 2.26 14.84 -14.37
C GLN A 120 3.18 15.91 -14.99
N LYS A 121 4.46 15.58 -15.24
CA LYS A 121 5.42 16.46 -15.90
C LYS A 121 5.00 16.81 -17.33
N ASN A 122 4.40 15.90 -18.04
CA ASN A 122 3.91 16.09 -19.40
C ASN A 122 2.54 16.77 -19.48
N GLY A 123 1.95 17.15 -18.34
CA GLY A 123 0.64 17.77 -18.26
C GLY A 123 -0.51 16.88 -18.69
N MET A 124 -0.31 15.57 -18.72
CA MET A 124 -1.33 14.60 -19.09
C MET A 124 -1.95 13.97 -17.84
N PRO A 125 -3.28 13.92 -17.74
CA PRO A 125 -3.92 13.09 -16.71
C PRO A 125 -3.64 11.62 -16.98
N MET A 126 -3.67 10.80 -15.94
CA MET A 126 -3.69 9.35 -16.11
C MET A 126 -4.96 8.97 -16.87
N LEU A 127 -4.79 8.34 -18.03
CA LEU A 127 -5.90 7.86 -18.84
C LEU A 127 -6.24 6.40 -18.45
N GLN A 128 -7.43 5.96 -18.85
CA GLN A 128 -7.84 4.56 -18.75
C GLN A 128 -7.04 3.73 -19.76
N ASP A 129 -5.87 3.27 -19.39
CA ASP A 129 -4.94 2.54 -20.27
C ASP A 129 -4.59 1.13 -19.78
N GLY A 130 -5.40 0.60 -18.84
CA GLY A 130 -5.18 -0.70 -18.21
C GLY A 130 -4.41 -0.62 -16.88
N GLU A 131 -3.79 0.51 -16.57
CA GLU A 131 -3.15 0.77 -15.27
C GLU A 131 -3.89 1.85 -14.46
N CYS A 132 -4.69 2.66 -15.13
CA CYS A 132 -5.58 3.64 -14.51
C CYS A 132 -7.00 3.49 -15.09
N PRO A 133 -8.03 3.29 -14.27
CA PRO A 133 -7.97 3.24 -12.81
C PRO A 133 -7.33 1.94 -12.30
N VAL A 134 -6.78 1.99 -11.11
CA VAL A 134 -6.27 0.79 -10.41
C VAL A 134 -7.42 -0.18 -10.10
N MET A 135 -8.61 0.37 -9.83
CA MET A 135 -9.86 -0.39 -9.63
C MET A 135 -10.99 0.22 -10.46
N ASP A 136 -11.76 -0.59 -11.17
CA ASP A 136 -12.86 -0.16 -12.06
C ASP A 136 -13.90 0.75 -11.39
N TRP A 137 -14.13 0.61 -10.09
CA TRP A 137 -15.10 1.42 -9.37
C TRP A 137 -14.67 2.88 -9.18
N GLU A 138 -13.37 3.20 -9.29
CA GLU A 138 -12.85 4.55 -9.11
C GLU A 138 -13.46 5.52 -10.12
N CYS A 139 -13.64 5.08 -11.35
CA CYS A 139 -14.27 5.89 -12.41
C CYS A 139 -15.71 6.28 -12.09
N LYS A 140 -16.44 5.47 -11.30
CA LYS A 140 -17.84 5.77 -10.92
C LYS A 140 -17.95 7.00 -10.02
N TYR A 141 -16.90 7.27 -9.24
CA TYR A 141 -16.85 8.36 -8.26
C TYR A 141 -15.86 9.47 -8.66
N CYS A 142 -15.27 9.36 -9.86
CA CYS A 142 -14.27 10.31 -10.34
C CYS A 142 -14.94 11.60 -10.84
N ASN A 143 -14.57 12.73 -10.25
CA ASN A 143 -15.06 14.05 -10.67
C ASN A 143 -14.57 14.46 -12.08
N TYR A 144 -13.56 13.78 -12.62
CA TYR A 144 -12.96 14.07 -13.91
C TYR A 144 -13.36 13.05 -15.00
N LYS A 145 -14.31 12.16 -14.69
CA LYS A 145 -14.72 11.07 -15.60
C LYS A 145 -15.10 11.59 -16.98
N GLU A 146 -15.94 12.63 -17.05
CA GLU A 146 -16.39 13.20 -18.34
C GLU A 146 -15.23 13.76 -19.17
N LEU A 147 -14.25 14.40 -18.53
CA LEU A 147 -13.05 14.89 -19.20
C LEU A 147 -12.15 13.74 -19.68
N CYS A 148 -12.09 12.67 -18.92
CA CYS A 148 -11.33 11.47 -19.28
C CYS A 148 -11.99 10.76 -20.47
N ASP A 149 -13.29 10.52 -20.42
CA ASP A 149 -14.06 9.85 -21.48
C ASP A 149 -14.06 10.65 -22.81
N ALA A 150 -14.00 12.00 -22.74
CA ALA A 150 -13.95 12.87 -23.93
C ALA A 150 -12.58 12.86 -24.65
N ARG A 151 -11.54 12.30 -24.03
CA ARG A 151 -10.18 12.21 -24.61
C ARG A 151 -9.84 10.84 -25.17
N GLY A 152 -10.66 9.83 -24.88
CA GLY A 152 -10.53 8.43 -25.38
C GLY A 152 -11.24 8.20 -26.70
#